data_6b797156b857cdb8d27b5028cf23d016
#
_entry.id   6b797156b857cdb8d27b5028cf23d016
#
_cell.length_a   1.000
_cell.length_b   1.000
_cell.length_c   1.000
_cell.angle_alpha   90.00
_cell.angle_beta   90.00
_cell.angle_gamma   90.00
#
_symmetry.space_group_name_H-M   'P 1'
#
loop_
_entity.id
_entity.type
_entity.pdbx_description
1 polymer ?
#
loop_
_entity_poly.entity_id
_entity_poly.type
_entity_poly.pdbx_seq_one_letter_code
_entity_poly.pdbx_strand_id
1 'polypeptide(L)'
;MTSNLKAALLGSALALATVTGAAAADLYGGGSIKDHYAAPMPMGPSWYVRIDGGYAAHDDPDMTEAGIYDLVDTGIDNTWTLGGGIGRYFTPTIRGDVTYDHRFEADAKGTLLDHLADFDGARAFGIESDVVLFNLYYDFNRGGRFNPYAGVGLGVTHNKTTRGTVSDDCGCEGIIEEGSETHVAGALMAGFSMLLRGGQSVVGGTKDGPMVVDSGRGLHLDVGYRFLYLGEVATGDVVADGVSIADDPTVEKLHAHEFRVGLRYDIR
;
A
#
# COMPACT_ATOMS: atom_id res chain seq x y z
N MET A 1 26.02 1.31 12.94
CA MET A 1 26.09 0.88 11.51
C MET A 1 24.80 1.14 10.74
N THR A 2 23.87 1.91 11.26
CA THR A 2 22.51 2.13 10.71
C THR A 2 22.34 3.39 9.85
N SER A 3 23.30 4.31 9.81
CA SER A 3 23.18 5.58 9.07
C SER A 3 23.34 5.48 7.54
N ASN A 4 23.96 4.40 7.05
CA ASN A 4 24.25 4.27 5.61
C ASN A 4 23.08 3.68 4.79
N LEU A 5 22.12 3.04 5.45
CA LEU A 5 20.95 2.46 4.77
C LEU A 5 19.89 3.52 4.48
N LYS A 6 19.72 4.49 5.38
CA LYS A 6 18.77 5.63 5.20
C LYS A 6 19.17 6.52 4.01
N ALA A 7 20.46 6.70 3.77
CA ALA A 7 20.96 7.47 2.61
C ALA A 7 20.79 6.73 1.27
N ALA A 8 20.77 5.41 1.26
CA ALA A 8 20.60 4.61 0.05
C ALA A 8 19.14 4.59 -0.44
N LEU A 9 18.17 4.63 0.47
CA LEU A 9 16.74 4.63 0.13
C LEU A 9 16.27 5.99 -0.39
N LEU A 10 16.77 7.09 0.17
CA LEU A 10 16.49 8.45 -0.32
C LEU A 10 17.12 8.74 -1.69
N GLY A 11 18.28 8.14 -1.98
CA GLY A 11 18.94 8.27 -3.28
C GLY A 11 18.21 7.54 -4.42
N SER A 12 17.53 6.44 -4.12
CA SER A 12 16.82 5.64 -5.13
C SER A 12 15.49 6.25 -5.59
N ALA A 13 14.82 6.99 -4.73
CA ALA A 13 13.54 7.64 -5.07
C ALA A 13 13.72 8.86 -5.98
N LEU A 14 14.87 9.54 -5.91
CA LEU A 14 15.13 10.74 -6.72
C LEU A 14 15.63 10.42 -8.14
N ALA A 15 16.13 9.22 -8.38
CA ALA A 15 16.65 8.81 -9.70
C ALA A 15 15.53 8.41 -10.70
N LEU A 16 14.31 8.17 -10.25
CA LEU A 16 13.17 7.84 -11.14
C LEU A 16 12.48 9.06 -11.75
N ALA A 17 12.80 10.27 -11.32
CA ALA A 17 12.13 11.50 -11.78
C ALA A 17 12.72 12.10 -13.06
N THR A 18 13.78 11.55 -13.63
CA THR A 18 14.45 12.10 -14.82
C THR A 18 14.41 11.21 -16.06
N VAL A 19 13.38 10.37 -16.22
CA VAL A 19 13.10 9.77 -17.51
C VAL A 19 12.38 10.81 -18.37
N THR A 20 13.13 11.79 -18.87
CA THR A 20 12.72 12.58 -20.01
C THR A 20 12.59 11.62 -21.19
N GLY A 21 11.37 11.43 -21.66
CA GLY A 21 11.08 10.58 -22.81
C GLY A 21 11.92 10.99 -24.01
N ALA A 22 12.92 10.18 -24.33
CA ALA A 22 13.47 10.17 -25.68
C ALA A 22 12.37 9.57 -26.57
N ALA A 23 11.50 10.42 -27.13
CA ALA A 23 10.71 10.08 -28.27
C ALA A 23 11.71 9.85 -29.42
N ALA A 24 12.12 8.61 -29.60
CA ALA A 24 12.74 8.20 -30.84
C ALA A 24 11.71 8.45 -31.93
N ALA A 25 11.94 9.52 -32.70
CA ALA A 25 11.19 9.77 -33.90
C ALA A 25 11.46 8.60 -34.85
N ASP A 26 10.51 7.69 -34.93
CA ASP A 26 10.49 6.66 -35.96
C ASP A 26 10.12 7.33 -37.28
N LEU A 27 11.14 7.71 -38.04
CA LEU A 27 11.05 8.51 -39.28
C LEU A 27 10.89 7.60 -40.50
N TYR A 28 10.45 6.36 -40.34
CA TYR A 28 10.26 5.43 -41.44
C TYR A 28 9.01 4.56 -41.27
N GLY A 29 7.85 5.20 -41.38
CA GLY A 29 6.58 4.51 -41.60
C GLY A 29 5.98 4.96 -42.92
N GLY A 30 6.49 4.41 -44.05
CA GLY A 30 5.88 4.56 -45.36
C GLY A 30 4.54 3.82 -45.40
N GLY A 31 3.55 4.30 -44.69
CA GLY A 31 2.15 3.85 -44.78
C GLY A 31 1.55 4.40 -46.06
N SER A 32 1.00 3.50 -46.90
CA SER A 32 0.21 3.86 -48.07
C SER A 32 -1.02 4.67 -47.58
N ILE A 33 -1.38 5.73 -48.36
CA ILE A 33 -2.57 6.57 -48.13
C ILE A 33 -3.89 5.76 -48.11
N LYS A 34 -3.83 4.45 -48.31
CA LYS A 34 -4.94 3.48 -48.26
C LYS A 34 -5.05 2.70 -46.95
N ASP A 35 -4.13 2.89 -46.03
CA ASP A 35 -4.30 2.31 -44.72
C ASP A 35 -5.45 3.04 -44.01
N HIS A 36 -6.57 2.38 -43.95
CA HIS A 36 -7.71 2.81 -43.18
C HIS A 36 -7.23 2.97 -41.74
N TYR A 37 -7.07 4.21 -41.33
CA TYR A 37 -6.89 4.56 -39.93
C TYR A 37 -8.10 4.00 -39.17
N ALA A 38 -7.98 2.80 -38.66
CA ALA A 38 -8.96 2.31 -37.70
C ALA A 38 -8.89 3.27 -36.53
N ALA A 39 -9.84 4.21 -36.49
CA ALA A 39 -9.95 5.11 -35.35
C ALA A 39 -9.89 4.26 -34.09
N PRO A 40 -9.02 4.60 -33.11
CA PRO A 40 -8.98 3.85 -31.86
C PRO A 40 -10.42 3.78 -31.36
N MET A 41 -10.98 2.58 -31.25
CA MET A 41 -12.30 2.41 -30.69
C MET A 41 -12.26 3.07 -29.31
N PRO A 42 -13.22 3.95 -28.99
CA PRO A 42 -13.26 4.57 -27.69
C PRO A 42 -13.27 3.43 -26.67
N MET A 43 -12.22 3.33 -25.87
CA MET A 43 -12.16 2.42 -24.74
C MET A 43 -13.28 2.86 -23.80
N GLY A 44 -14.43 2.17 -23.91
CA GLY A 44 -15.57 2.41 -23.04
C GLY A 44 -15.18 2.17 -21.57
N PRO A 45 -15.95 2.69 -20.64
CA PRO A 45 -15.71 2.46 -19.22
C PRO A 45 -15.72 0.95 -18.97
N SER A 46 -14.58 0.38 -18.66
CA SER A 46 -14.41 -1.04 -18.31
C SER A 46 -14.14 -1.17 -16.82
N TRP A 47 -14.67 -2.21 -16.24
CA TRP A 47 -14.40 -2.60 -14.87
C TRP A 47 -13.14 -3.45 -14.80
N TYR A 48 -12.53 -3.52 -13.65
CA TYR A 48 -11.47 -4.46 -13.36
C TYR A 48 -11.57 -4.99 -11.94
N VAL A 49 -10.96 -6.15 -11.75
CA VAL A 49 -10.70 -6.71 -10.42
C VAL A 49 -9.18 -6.81 -10.23
N ARG A 50 -8.75 -6.74 -8.99
CA ARG A 50 -7.33 -6.86 -8.64
C ARG A 50 -7.15 -7.67 -7.38
N ILE A 51 -5.98 -8.31 -7.28
CA ILE A 51 -5.46 -8.92 -6.07
C ILE A 51 -4.01 -8.48 -5.91
N ASP A 52 -3.62 -8.14 -4.69
CA ASP A 52 -2.31 -7.58 -4.39
C ASP A 52 -1.71 -8.24 -3.16
N GLY A 53 -0.43 -8.54 -3.21
CA GLY A 53 0.40 -8.84 -2.05
C GLY A 53 1.42 -7.72 -1.86
N GLY A 54 1.82 -7.47 -0.63
CA GLY A 54 2.79 -6.43 -0.32
C GLY A 54 3.65 -6.77 0.89
N TYR A 55 4.73 -6.03 1.00
CA TYR A 55 5.61 -6.02 2.16
C TYR A 55 5.67 -4.60 2.69
N ALA A 56 5.30 -4.43 3.95
CA ALA A 56 5.23 -3.16 4.64
C ALA A 56 6.43 -3.01 5.58
N ALA A 57 7.16 -1.92 5.41
CA ALA A 57 8.20 -1.49 6.33
C ALA A 57 7.68 -0.30 7.13
N HIS A 58 7.93 -0.32 8.43
CA HIS A 58 7.58 0.75 9.34
C HIS A 58 8.83 1.54 9.71
N ASP A 59 8.68 2.84 9.91
CA ASP A 59 9.68 3.66 10.57
C ASP A 59 9.53 3.50 12.09
N ASP A 60 10.53 3.93 12.86
CA ASP A 60 10.45 3.92 14.32
C ASP A 60 9.27 4.82 14.77
N PRO A 61 8.25 4.28 15.42
CA PRO A 61 7.05 5.03 15.76
C PRO A 61 7.25 5.88 17.01
N ASP A 62 6.50 6.96 17.12
CA ASP A 62 6.29 7.64 18.39
C ASP A 62 5.31 6.81 19.23
N MET A 63 5.73 6.33 20.39
CA MET A 63 4.90 5.55 21.30
C MET A 63 4.83 6.23 22.67
N THR A 64 3.63 6.24 23.25
CA THR A 64 3.38 6.81 24.58
C THR A 64 2.65 5.81 25.47
N GLU A 65 2.78 5.93 26.77
CA GLU A 65 2.03 5.16 27.77
C GLU A 65 1.30 6.13 28.71
N ALA A 66 0.04 5.84 29.04
CA ALA A 66 -0.87 6.73 29.79
C ALA A 66 -1.00 8.14 29.17
N GLY A 67 -0.62 8.31 27.89
CA GLY A 67 -0.66 9.59 27.18
C GLY A 67 0.29 10.68 27.68
N ILE A 68 1.21 10.34 28.60
CA ILE A 68 2.14 11.31 29.23
C ILE A 68 3.60 10.82 29.30
N TYR A 69 3.85 9.53 29.11
CA TYR A 69 5.19 8.96 29.14
C TYR A 69 5.60 8.52 27.73
N ASP A 70 6.73 9.05 27.25
CA ASP A 70 7.30 8.63 25.97
C ASP A 70 8.06 7.31 26.17
N LEU A 71 7.84 6.33 25.30
CA LEU A 71 8.66 5.13 25.23
C LEU A 71 9.87 5.39 24.35
N VAL A 72 10.99 4.81 24.70
CA VAL A 72 12.24 4.85 23.95
C VAL A 72 12.55 3.49 23.35
N ASP A 73 13.53 3.44 22.42
CA ASP A 73 13.90 2.22 21.68
C ASP A 73 12.68 1.54 21.04
N THR A 74 11.77 2.39 20.56
CA THR A 74 10.54 1.94 19.93
C THR A 74 10.82 1.35 18.55
N GLY A 75 10.05 0.33 18.17
CA GLY A 75 10.12 -0.27 16.85
C GLY A 75 8.89 -1.11 16.54
N ILE A 76 8.53 -1.17 15.26
CA ILE A 76 7.51 -2.07 14.73
C ILE A 76 8.17 -2.94 13.67
N ASP A 77 8.00 -4.24 13.78
CA ASP A 77 8.51 -5.18 12.80
C ASP A 77 7.80 -5.01 11.45
N ASN A 78 8.49 -5.40 10.40
CA ASN A 78 7.93 -5.37 9.06
C ASN A 78 6.91 -6.51 8.90
N THR A 79 5.87 -6.27 8.09
CA THR A 79 4.82 -7.27 7.89
C THR A 79 4.43 -7.44 6.43
N TRP A 80 3.77 -8.55 6.15
CA TRP A 80 3.15 -8.81 4.86
C TRP A 80 1.74 -8.23 4.81
N THR A 81 1.30 -7.95 3.59
CA THR A 81 -0.08 -7.50 3.32
C THR A 81 -0.68 -8.32 2.19
N LEU A 82 -1.97 -8.58 2.27
CA LEU A 82 -2.74 -9.23 1.22
C LEU A 82 -4.06 -8.49 1.04
N GLY A 83 -4.39 -8.18 -0.20
CA GLY A 83 -5.60 -7.45 -0.47
C GLY A 83 -6.16 -7.70 -1.85
N GLY A 84 -7.27 -7.04 -2.12
CA GLY A 84 -7.91 -7.08 -3.41
C GLY A 84 -8.92 -5.95 -3.56
N GLY A 85 -9.42 -5.79 -4.77
CA GLY A 85 -10.36 -4.71 -5.03
C GLY A 85 -11.08 -4.82 -6.37
N ILE A 86 -12.03 -3.93 -6.52
CA ILE A 86 -12.78 -3.73 -7.76
C ILE A 86 -12.69 -2.26 -8.16
N GLY A 87 -12.50 -2.02 -9.44
CA GLY A 87 -12.34 -0.68 -9.95
C GLY A 87 -12.92 -0.48 -11.34
N ARG A 88 -12.87 0.77 -11.77
CA ARG A 88 -13.38 1.21 -13.06
C ARG A 88 -12.46 2.25 -13.68
N TYR A 89 -12.35 2.21 -15.00
CA TYR A 89 -11.75 3.27 -15.78
C TYR A 89 -12.81 4.32 -16.10
N PHE A 90 -12.59 5.55 -15.68
CA PHE A 90 -13.48 6.67 -15.95
C PHE A 90 -13.13 7.35 -17.27
N THR A 91 -11.83 7.46 -17.56
CA THR A 91 -11.28 8.03 -18.80
C THR A 91 -10.12 7.14 -19.29
N PRO A 92 -9.52 7.43 -20.45
CA PRO A 92 -8.31 6.74 -20.89
C PRO A 92 -7.11 6.87 -19.93
N THR A 93 -7.10 7.89 -19.07
CA THR A 93 -5.98 8.20 -18.15
C THR A 93 -6.35 8.15 -16.68
N ILE A 94 -7.65 8.07 -16.34
CA ILE A 94 -8.12 8.10 -14.95
C ILE A 94 -8.87 6.81 -14.64
N ARG A 95 -8.46 6.12 -13.60
CA ARG A 95 -9.16 4.98 -13.01
C ARG A 95 -9.29 5.13 -11.51
N GLY A 96 -10.28 4.47 -10.93
CA GLY A 96 -10.42 4.39 -9.48
C GLY A 96 -10.87 3.01 -9.06
N ASP A 97 -10.57 2.66 -7.82
CA ASP A 97 -10.99 1.41 -7.22
C ASP A 97 -11.33 1.56 -5.73
N VAL A 98 -12.01 0.56 -5.22
CA VAL A 98 -12.15 0.31 -3.81
C VAL A 98 -11.36 -0.95 -3.51
N THR A 99 -10.43 -0.86 -2.56
CA THR A 99 -9.61 -1.96 -2.11
C THR A 99 -9.85 -2.28 -0.65
N TYR A 100 -9.75 -3.54 -0.31
CA TYR A 100 -9.60 -4.05 1.05
C TYR A 100 -8.23 -4.71 1.15
N ASP A 101 -7.47 -4.35 2.16
CA ASP A 101 -6.15 -4.89 2.45
C ASP A 101 -6.12 -5.35 3.91
N HIS A 102 -5.73 -6.59 4.14
CA HIS A 102 -5.39 -7.14 5.44
C HIS A 102 -3.87 -7.06 5.63
N ARG A 103 -3.45 -6.50 6.75
CA ARG A 103 -2.06 -6.39 7.19
C ARG A 103 -1.87 -7.37 8.34
N PHE A 104 -0.98 -8.34 8.14
CA PHE A 104 -0.71 -9.36 9.14
C PHE A 104 -0.02 -8.75 10.36
N GLU A 105 -0.07 -9.48 11.46
CA GLU A 105 0.52 -9.06 12.73
C GLU A 105 1.99 -8.62 12.56
N ALA A 106 2.30 -7.49 13.18
CA ALA A 106 3.64 -6.93 13.31
C ALA A 106 3.92 -6.69 14.80
N ASP A 107 5.03 -7.22 15.30
CA ASP A 107 5.43 -7.01 16.69
C ASP A 107 5.88 -5.56 16.91
N ALA A 108 5.25 -4.90 17.88
CA ALA A 108 5.61 -3.57 18.37
C ALA A 108 6.30 -3.70 19.73
N LYS A 109 7.37 -2.94 19.92
CA LYS A 109 8.21 -2.95 21.13
C LYS A 109 8.57 -1.54 21.55
N GLY A 110 8.68 -1.31 22.85
CA GLY A 110 9.16 -0.06 23.41
C GLY A 110 9.66 -0.27 24.83
N THR A 111 10.49 0.66 25.30
CA THR A 111 11.02 0.68 26.65
C THR A 111 10.54 1.92 27.38
N LEU A 112 9.94 1.75 28.53
CA LEU A 112 9.63 2.83 29.46
C LEU A 112 10.88 3.15 30.29
N LEU A 113 11.15 4.44 30.46
CA LEU A 113 12.20 4.93 31.35
C LEU A 113 11.60 5.68 32.54
N ASP A 114 12.21 5.53 33.72
CA ASP A 114 11.86 6.35 34.85
C ASP A 114 12.39 7.79 34.69
N HIS A 115 12.07 8.66 35.66
CA HIS A 115 12.49 10.07 35.69
C HIS A 115 14.03 10.27 35.83
N LEU A 116 14.78 9.22 36.10
CA LEU A 116 16.25 9.20 36.14
C LEU A 116 16.86 8.69 34.84
N ALA A 117 16.02 8.34 33.85
CA ALA A 117 16.37 7.71 32.58
C ALA A 117 16.99 6.31 32.76
N ASP A 118 16.61 5.61 33.82
CA ASP A 118 16.89 4.20 34.04
C ASP A 118 15.77 3.34 33.43
N PHE A 119 16.04 2.06 33.16
CA PHE A 119 15.07 1.11 32.67
C PHE A 119 13.93 0.93 33.70
N ASP A 120 12.70 1.21 33.31
CA ASP A 120 11.50 1.01 34.13
C ASP A 120 10.70 -0.21 33.66
N GLY A 121 10.74 -0.49 32.36
CA GLY A 121 10.11 -1.70 31.85
C GLY A 121 10.15 -1.84 30.33
N ALA A 122 9.84 -3.07 29.86
CA ALA A 122 9.67 -3.38 28.44
C ALA A 122 8.17 -3.60 28.14
N ARG A 123 7.75 -3.15 26.97
CA ARG A 123 6.42 -3.31 26.42
C ARG A 123 6.52 -4.00 25.09
N ALA A 124 5.71 -5.04 24.86
CA ALA A 124 5.65 -5.75 23.59
C ALA A 124 4.22 -6.21 23.30
N PHE A 125 3.71 -5.90 22.11
CA PHE A 125 2.39 -6.32 21.64
C PHE A 125 2.37 -6.41 20.11
N GLY A 126 1.40 -7.15 19.55
CA GLY A 126 1.23 -7.23 18.10
C GLY A 126 0.22 -6.20 17.59
N ILE A 127 0.40 -5.79 16.34
CA ILE A 127 -0.52 -4.88 15.62
C ILE A 127 -0.96 -5.53 14.32
N GLU A 128 -2.27 -5.66 14.13
CA GLU A 128 -2.92 -6.05 12.87
C GLU A 128 -3.77 -4.88 12.36
N SER A 129 -3.94 -4.77 11.04
CA SER A 129 -4.80 -3.73 10.48
C SER A 129 -5.60 -4.23 9.28
N ASP A 130 -6.87 -3.87 9.25
CA ASP A 130 -7.76 -4.03 8.11
C ASP A 130 -8.03 -2.67 7.48
N VAL A 131 -7.71 -2.49 6.21
CA VAL A 131 -7.74 -1.18 5.55
C VAL A 131 -8.68 -1.21 4.36
N VAL A 132 -9.63 -0.27 4.31
CA VAL A 132 -10.49 -0.05 3.15
C VAL A 132 -10.18 1.32 2.56
N LEU A 133 -9.78 1.36 1.29
CA LEU A 133 -9.46 2.61 0.59
C LEU A 133 -10.29 2.76 -0.68
N PHE A 134 -10.74 3.97 -0.93
CA PHE A 134 -11.10 4.46 -2.25
C PHE A 134 -9.87 5.12 -2.86
N ASN A 135 -9.42 4.59 -4.00
CA ASN A 135 -8.22 5.04 -4.69
C ASN A 135 -8.56 5.69 -6.02
N LEU A 136 -7.79 6.71 -6.38
CA LEU A 136 -7.82 7.37 -7.68
C LEU A 136 -6.42 7.37 -8.27
N TYR A 137 -6.31 6.96 -9.54
CA TYR A 137 -5.02 6.83 -10.24
C TYR A 137 -5.03 7.62 -11.54
N TYR A 138 -3.87 8.16 -11.87
CA TYR A 138 -3.55 8.69 -13.18
C TYR A 138 -2.59 7.76 -13.91
N ASP A 139 -3.02 7.19 -15.02
CA ASP A 139 -2.27 6.31 -15.89
C ASP A 139 -1.60 7.14 -16.99
N PHE A 140 -0.28 7.14 -17.06
CA PHE A 140 0.48 7.97 -18.00
C PHE A 140 0.50 7.39 -19.42
N ASN A 141 0.39 6.06 -19.57
CA ASN A 141 0.48 5.38 -20.86
C ASN A 141 -0.37 4.10 -20.90
N ARG A 142 -1.68 4.19 -20.68
CA ARG A 142 -2.58 3.03 -20.63
C ARG A 142 -2.61 2.19 -21.93
N GLY A 143 -2.41 2.82 -23.07
CA GLY A 143 -2.40 2.12 -24.37
C GLY A 143 -1.13 1.34 -24.65
N GLY A 144 -0.07 1.52 -23.86
CA GLY A 144 1.21 0.84 -24.01
C GLY A 144 1.30 -0.47 -23.21
N ARG A 145 2.27 -1.29 -23.56
CA ARG A 145 2.61 -2.50 -22.80
C ARG A 145 3.08 -2.18 -21.38
N PHE A 146 3.69 -1.03 -21.21
CA PHE A 146 4.20 -0.49 -19.95
C PHE A 146 3.50 0.82 -19.65
N ASN A 147 2.82 0.89 -18.52
CA ASN A 147 2.05 2.05 -18.08
C ASN A 147 2.47 2.49 -16.68
N PRO A 148 3.28 3.54 -16.53
CA PRO A 148 3.50 4.18 -15.25
C PRO A 148 2.20 4.77 -14.72
N TYR A 149 2.04 4.81 -13.39
CA TYR A 149 0.90 5.45 -12.75
C TYR A 149 1.30 6.16 -11.46
N ALA A 150 0.50 7.14 -11.07
CA ALA A 150 0.50 7.74 -9.74
C ALA A 150 -0.93 7.74 -9.20
N GLY A 151 -1.08 7.69 -7.89
CA GLY A 151 -2.40 7.62 -7.28
C GLY A 151 -2.44 8.16 -5.86
N VAL A 152 -3.66 8.44 -5.44
CA VAL A 152 -3.98 8.83 -4.07
C VAL A 152 -5.12 7.96 -3.55
N GLY A 153 -5.15 7.70 -2.26
CA GLY A 153 -6.20 6.93 -1.61
C GLY A 153 -6.69 7.61 -0.34
N LEU A 154 -7.97 7.44 -0.05
CA LEU A 154 -8.60 7.88 1.19
C LEU A 154 -9.58 6.82 1.65
N GLY A 155 -9.62 6.56 2.95
CA GLY A 155 -10.51 5.56 3.49
C GLY A 155 -10.43 5.43 4.99
N VAL A 156 -10.57 4.20 5.47
CA VAL A 156 -10.55 3.87 6.89
C VAL A 156 -9.65 2.67 7.14
N THR A 157 -9.02 2.67 8.30
CA THR A 157 -8.31 1.53 8.86
C THR A 157 -8.98 1.11 10.16
N HIS A 158 -9.06 -0.17 10.38
CA HIS A 158 -9.42 -0.77 11.66
C HIS A 158 -8.16 -1.46 12.21
N ASN A 159 -7.53 -0.81 13.17
CA ASN A 159 -6.32 -1.29 13.83
C ASN A 159 -6.71 -2.13 15.04
N LYS A 160 -6.07 -3.26 15.22
CA LYS A 160 -6.24 -4.15 16.36
C LYS A 160 -4.88 -4.43 16.97
N THR A 161 -4.83 -4.43 18.28
CA THR A 161 -3.67 -4.92 19.01
C THR A 161 -3.95 -6.28 19.61
N THR A 162 -3.00 -7.17 19.52
CA THR A 162 -3.06 -8.46 20.18
C THR A 162 -2.55 -8.33 21.61
N ARG A 163 -2.87 -9.33 22.43
CA ARG A 163 -2.42 -9.37 23.83
C ARG A 163 -0.91 -9.26 23.91
N GLY A 164 -0.44 -8.31 24.71
CA GLY A 164 0.96 -8.01 24.92
C GLY A 164 1.49 -8.39 26.29
N THR A 165 2.76 -8.09 26.52
CA THR A 165 3.47 -8.32 27.78
C THR A 165 4.13 -7.05 28.28
N VAL A 166 4.10 -6.90 29.59
CA VAL A 166 4.82 -5.88 30.36
C VAL A 166 5.81 -6.61 31.25
N SER A 167 7.04 -6.10 31.29
CA SER A 167 8.07 -6.56 32.22
C SER A 167 8.76 -5.35 32.81
N ASP A 168 8.63 -5.13 34.11
CA ASP A 168 9.17 -3.97 34.83
C ASP A 168 10.46 -4.34 35.57
N ASP A 169 11.21 -3.32 36.01
CA ASP A 169 12.50 -3.48 36.70
C ASP A 169 12.38 -4.22 38.04
N CYS A 170 11.22 -4.13 38.70
CA CYS A 170 10.91 -4.88 39.92
C CYS A 170 10.82 -6.41 39.70
N GLY A 171 10.88 -6.89 38.45
CA GLY A 171 10.59 -8.27 38.07
C GLY A 171 9.08 -8.60 38.08
N CYS A 172 8.24 -7.58 38.10
CA CYS A 172 6.81 -7.71 37.94
C CYS A 172 6.48 -7.98 36.48
N GLU A 173 5.60 -8.94 36.23
CA GLU A 173 5.08 -9.25 34.89
C GLU A 173 3.62 -8.83 34.80
N GLY A 174 3.25 -8.19 33.69
CA GLY A 174 1.89 -7.81 33.39
C GLY A 174 1.48 -8.21 31.99
N ILE A 175 0.21 -8.05 31.70
CA ILE A 175 -0.40 -8.32 30.41
C ILE A 175 -1.00 -7.02 29.90
N ILE A 176 -0.72 -6.70 28.63
CA ILE A 176 -1.43 -5.67 27.89
C ILE A 176 -2.65 -6.33 27.24
N GLU A 177 -3.83 -5.86 27.56
CA GLU A 177 -5.06 -6.39 26.96
C GLU A 177 -5.20 -5.91 25.51
N GLU A 178 -6.03 -6.64 24.76
CA GLU A 178 -6.33 -6.34 23.37
C GLU A 178 -7.09 -5.02 23.24
N GLY A 179 -6.73 -4.23 22.26
CA GLY A 179 -7.42 -2.99 21.89
C GLY A 179 -7.84 -3.00 20.42
N SER A 180 -8.75 -2.12 20.06
CA SER A 180 -9.08 -1.90 18.65
C SER A 180 -9.66 -0.52 18.42
N GLU A 181 -9.22 0.13 17.37
CA GLU A 181 -9.66 1.46 16.99
C GLU A 181 -9.83 1.60 15.48
N THR A 182 -10.64 2.57 15.08
CA THR A 182 -10.89 2.85 13.66
C THR A 182 -10.56 4.30 13.37
N HIS A 183 -9.66 4.51 12.41
CA HIS A 183 -9.17 5.82 12.02
C HIS A 183 -9.32 6.06 10.52
N VAL A 184 -9.18 7.34 10.13
CA VAL A 184 -9.07 7.71 8.72
C VAL A 184 -7.70 7.28 8.20
N ALA A 185 -7.70 6.60 7.06
CA ALA A 185 -6.50 6.18 6.36
C ALA A 185 -6.29 7.02 5.10
N GLY A 186 -5.04 7.32 4.79
CA GLY A 186 -4.64 8.03 3.58
C GLY A 186 -3.47 7.37 2.88
N ALA A 187 -3.45 7.37 1.55
CA ALA A 187 -2.40 6.72 0.78
C ALA A 187 -1.89 7.60 -0.37
N LEU A 188 -0.58 7.53 -0.61
CA LEU A 188 0.06 8.02 -1.83
C LEU A 188 0.71 6.84 -2.55
N MET A 189 0.52 6.74 -3.85
CA MET A 189 0.93 5.57 -4.62
C MET A 189 1.66 5.99 -5.89
N ALA A 190 2.68 5.21 -6.25
CA ALA A 190 3.36 5.31 -7.53
C ALA A 190 3.84 3.93 -7.97
N GLY A 191 3.81 3.67 -9.27
CA GLY A 191 4.22 2.37 -9.78
C GLY A 191 4.09 2.26 -11.29
N PHE A 192 4.08 1.03 -11.75
CA PHE A 192 3.82 0.73 -13.15
C PHE A 192 2.99 -0.54 -13.31
N SER A 193 2.21 -0.55 -14.38
CA SER A 193 1.46 -1.70 -14.86
C SER A 193 2.11 -2.24 -16.12
N MET A 194 2.23 -3.55 -16.21
CA MET A 194 2.70 -4.23 -17.42
C MET A 194 1.61 -5.15 -17.95
N LEU A 195 1.23 -4.98 -19.21
CA LEU A 195 0.28 -5.87 -19.87
C LEU A 195 0.93 -7.23 -20.13
N LEU A 196 0.45 -8.27 -19.43
CA LEU A 196 0.89 -9.66 -19.59
C LEU A 196 0.16 -10.33 -20.74
N ARG A 197 -1.16 -10.14 -20.82
CA ARG A 197 -2.03 -10.74 -21.83
C ARG A 197 -3.15 -9.78 -22.20
N GLY A 198 -3.21 -9.39 -23.46
CA GLY A 198 -4.34 -8.66 -24.04
C GLY A 198 -5.40 -9.64 -24.56
N GLY A 199 -6.66 -9.28 -24.42
CA GLY A 199 -7.75 -10.00 -25.05
C GLY A 199 -7.87 -9.57 -26.51
N GLN A 200 -7.76 -10.51 -27.44
CA GLN A 200 -8.06 -10.29 -28.84
C GLN A 200 -9.38 -10.97 -29.21
N SER A 201 -10.27 -10.25 -29.86
CA SER A 201 -11.49 -10.80 -30.42
C SER A 201 -11.43 -10.71 -31.94
N VAL A 202 -11.70 -11.82 -32.61
CA VAL A 202 -11.86 -11.84 -34.07
C VAL A 202 -13.31 -11.46 -34.36
N VAL A 203 -13.52 -10.30 -34.95
CA VAL A 203 -14.83 -9.86 -35.42
C VAL A 203 -14.93 -10.19 -36.90
N GLY A 204 -15.95 -10.94 -37.28
CA GLY A 204 -16.29 -11.56 -38.54
C GLY A 204 -15.58 -11.04 -39.79
N GLY A 205 -15.23 -11.97 -40.69
CA GLY A 205 -14.48 -11.66 -41.88
C GLY A 205 -15.27 -10.78 -42.87
N THR A 206 -14.66 -9.66 -43.20
CA THR A 206 -14.97 -8.91 -44.40
C THR A 206 -14.15 -9.49 -45.56
N LYS A 207 -14.38 -9.05 -46.79
CA LYS A 207 -13.64 -9.50 -47.99
C LYS A 207 -12.10 -9.34 -47.86
N ASP A 208 -11.64 -8.57 -46.88
CA ASP A 208 -10.23 -8.21 -46.64
C ASP A 208 -9.56 -9.05 -45.52
N GLY A 209 -10.23 -10.09 -45.01
CA GLY A 209 -9.70 -10.96 -43.96
C GLY A 209 -10.29 -10.75 -42.58
N PRO A 210 -9.90 -11.54 -41.57
CA PRO A 210 -10.39 -11.42 -40.22
C PRO A 210 -9.88 -10.13 -39.56
N MET A 211 -10.79 -9.32 -39.07
CA MET A 211 -10.44 -8.12 -38.30
C MET A 211 -10.23 -8.48 -36.83
N VAL A 212 -9.00 -8.32 -36.35
CA VAL A 212 -8.66 -8.53 -34.94
C VAL A 212 -8.96 -7.23 -34.19
N VAL A 213 -9.85 -7.29 -33.23
CA VAL A 213 -10.22 -6.15 -32.38
C VAL A 213 -9.78 -6.48 -30.95
N ASP A 214 -9.23 -5.48 -30.27
CA ASP A 214 -8.97 -5.59 -28.83
C ASP A 214 -10.30 -5.80 -28.09
N SER A 215 -10.42 -6.90 -27.35
CA SER A 215 -11.64 -7.24 -26.61
C SER A 215 -11.84 -6.36 -25.36
N GLY A 216 -10.90 -5.49 -25.05
CA GLY A 216 -10.88 -4.71 -23.81
C GLY A 216 -10.67 -5.54 -22.56
N ARG A 217 -10.31 -6.82 -22.71
CA ARG A 217 -9.91 -7.71 -21.61
C ARG A 217 -8.40 -7.77 -21.55
N GLY A 218 -7.82 -7.49 -20.38
CA GLY A 218 -6.37 -7.54 -20.20
C GLY A 218 -6.00 -8.10 -18.85
N LEU A 219 -4.91 -8.86 -18.79
CA LEU A 219 -4.27 -9.24 -17.56
C LEU A 219 -3.01 -8.37 -17.40
N HIS A 220 -2.94 -7.63 -16.30
CA HIS A 220 -1.83 -6.75 -15.99
C HIS A 220 -1.11 -7.22 -14.74
N LEU A 221 0.20 -7.06 -14.73
CA LEU A 221 1.03 -7.10 -13.54
C LEU A 221 1.23 -5.67 -13.08
N ASP A 222 0.81 -5.37 -11.87
CA ASP A 222 1.01 -4.07 -11.22
C ASP A 222 2.15 -4.21 -10.21
N VAL A 223 3.14 -3.32 -10.28
CA VAL A 223 4.24 -3.23 -9.31
C VAL A 223 4.31 -1.79 -8.85
N GLY A 224 4.33 -1.57 -7.55
CA GLY A 224 4.28 -0.22 -7.04
C GLY A 224 4.74 -0.08 -5.59
N TYR A 225 4.80 1.16 -5.21
CA TYR A 225 5.07 1.64 -3.87
C TYR A 225 3.83 2.37 -3.37
N ARG A 226 3.51 2.19 -2.10
CA ARG A 226 2.45 2.91 -1.37
C ARG A 226 3.02 3.45 -0.06
N PHE A 227 2.91 4.75 0.17
CA PHE A 227 2.97 5.34 1.49
C PHE A 227 1.56 5.30 2.06
N LEU A 228 1.38 4.71 3.23
CA LEU A 228 0.08 4.51 3.87
C LEU A 228 0.12 5.09 5.28
N TYR A 229 -0.79 6.02 5.56
CA TYR A 229 -1.08 6.54 6.90
C TYR A 229 -2.26 5.77 7.49
N LEU A 230 -2.09 5.26 8.70
CA LEU A 230 -3.02 4.36 9.38
C LEU A 230 -3.64 4.95 10.65
N GLY A 231 -3.30 6.20 10.99
CA GLY A 231 -3.80 6.86 12.18
C GLY A 231 -3.07 6.41 13.44
N GLU A 232 -3.81 6.28 14.51
CA GLU A 232 -3.37 5.91 15.84
C GLU A 232 -3.70 4.45 16.15
N VAL A 233 -2.94 3.83 17.04
CA VAL A 233 -3.19 2.47 17.52
C VAL A 233 -3.05 2.48 19.02
N ALA A 234 -4.14 2.20 19.74
CA ALA A 234 -4.14 2.02 21.17
C ALA A 234 -4.34 0.57 21.56
N THR A 235 -3.68 0.14 22.63
CA THR A 235 -3.91 -1.15 23.26
C THR A 235 -5.10 -1.06 24.24
N GLY A 236 -5.44 -2.16 24.90
CA GLY A 236 -6.27 -2.14 26.10
C GLY A 236 -5.41 -1.89 27.36
N ASP A 237 -6.07 -1.91 28.52
CA ASP A 237 -5.44 -1.68 29.81
C ASP A 237 -4.31 -2.68 30.11
N VAL A 238 -3.31 -2.20 30.83
CA VAL A 238 -2.28 -3.06 31.43
C VAL A 238 -2.85 -3.72 32.70
N VAL A 239 -2.72 -5.03 32.80
CA VAL A 239 -3.15 -5.80 33.97
C VAL A 239 -1.92 -6.42 34.64
N ALA A 240 -1.61 -5.99 35.85
CA ALA A 240 -0.56 -6.54 36.68
C ALA A 240 -1.15 -7.06 38.02
N ASP A 241 -0.77 -8.23 38.47
CA ASP A 241 -1.27 -8.87 39.73
C ASP A 241 -2.80 -8.92 39.83
N GLY A 242 -3.49 -9.00 38.69
CA GLY A 242 -4.97 -9.01 38.64
C GLY A 242 -5.62 -7.66 38.88
N VAL A 243 -4.86 -6.58 38.87
CA VAL A 243 -5.34 -5.20 38.94
C VAL A 243 -5.16 -4.57 37.55
N SER A 244 -6.25 -4.03 37.00
CA SER A 244 -6.19 -3.23 35.77
C SER A 244 -5.65 -1.85 36.11
N ILE A 245 -4.60 -1.45 35.40
CA ILE A 245 -4.01 -0.11 35.44
C ILE A 245 -4.35 0.51 34.09
N ALA A 246 -4.97 1.69 34.10
CA ALA A 246 -5.39 2.40 32.89
C ALA A 246 -4.17 3.07 32.22
N ASP A 247 -3.15 2.28 31.91
CA ASP A 247 -1.92 2.71 31.27
C ASP A 247 -1.83 1.98 29.92
N ASP A 248 -2.56 2.45 28.92
CA ASP A 248 -2.65 1.89 27.60
C ASP A 248 -1.50 2.39 26.69
N PRO A 249 -0.54 1.55 26.33
CA PRO A 249 0.45 1.90 25.32
C PRO A 249 -0.21 2.28 24.00
N THR A 250 0.16 3.44 23.47
CA THR A 250 -0.40 3.99 22.24
C THR A 250 0.69 4.29 21.23
N VAL A 251 0.45 3.93 19.97
CA VAL A 251 1.30 4.28 18.81
C VAL A 251 0.67 5.46 18.09
N GLU A 252 1.34 6.61 18.13
CA GLU A 252 0.87 7.80 17.43
C GLU A 252 1.27 7.79 15.96
N LYS A 253 0.38 8.26 15.08
CA LYS A 253 0.67 8.52 13.67
C LYS A 253 1.28 7.34 12.92
N LEU A 254 0.74 6.14 13.14
CA LEU A 254 1.22 4.94 12.45
C LEU A 254 1.19 5.13 10.93
N HIS A 255 2.33 4.87 10.29
CA HIS A 255 2.44 4.89 8.83
C HIS A 255 3.37 3.77 8.35
N ALA A 256 3.25 3.43 7.08
CA ALA A 256 4.02 2.35 6.49
C ALA A 256 4.43 2.67 5.06
N HIS A 257 5.59 2.16 4.69
CA HIS A 257 6.15 2.15 3.34
C HIS A 257 5.96 0.76 2.75
N GLU A 258 5.13 0.63 1.73
CA GLU A 258 4.77 -0.68 1.18
C GLU A 258 5.28 -0.85 -0.24
N PHE A 259 5.92 -1.99 -0.50
CA PHE A 259 6.19 -2.49 -1.83
C PHE A 259 5.12 -3.51 -2.19
N ARG A 260 4.44 -3.29 -3.31
CA ARG A 260 3.27 -4.09 -3.71
C ARG A 260 3.46 -4.71 -5.08
N VAL A 261 3.00 -5.95 -5.20
CA VAL A 261 2.90 -6.67 -6.47
C VAL A 261 1.49 -7.23 -6.57
N GLY A 262 0.83 -7.01 -7.70
CA GLY A 262 -0.55 -7.46 -7.89
C GLY A 262 -0.85 -7.86 -9.32
N LEU A 263 -1.96 -8.56 -9.46
CA LEU A 263 -2.56 -8.90 -10.72
C LEU A 263 -3.89 -8.16 -10.87
N ARG A 264 -4.08 -7.50 -11.99
CA ARG A 264 -5.30 -6.82 -12.35
C ARG A 264 -5.86 -7.38 -13.65
N TYR A 265 -7.14 -7.72 -13.61
CA TYR A 265 -7.85 -8.26 -14.74
C TYR A 265 -8.99 -7.33 -15.16
N ASP A 266 -8.94 -6.84 -16.40
CA ASP A 266 -9.96 -6.01 -16.99
C ASP A 266 -11.16 -6.87 -17.43
N ILE A 267 -12.34 -6.52 -16.92
CA ILE A 267 -13.64 -7.12 -17.26
C ILE A 267 -14.50 -6.07 -17.98
N ARG A 268 -15.28 -6.54 -18.94
CA ARG A 268 -16.12 -5.67 -19.77
C ARG A 268 -17.53 -5.60 -19.22
#